data_a7b79e71f6a1faac482b54a2ce9dfc6f
#
_entry.id   a7b79e71f6a1faac482b54a2ce9dfc6f
#
_cell.length_a   1.000
_cell.length_b   1.000
_cell.length_c   1.000
_cell.angle_alpha   90.00
_cell.angle_beta   90.00
_cell.angle_gamma   90.00
#
_symmetry.space_group_name_H-M   'P 1'
#
loop_
_entity.id
_entity.type
_entity.pdbx_description
1 polymer ?
#
loop_
_entity_poly.entity_id
_entity_poly.type
_entity_poly.pdbx_seq_one_letter_code
_entity_poly.pdbx_strand_id
1 'polypeptide(L)' 'SKHALHSELDDIKGIGPTTRDALLKTFKSLKRIREASVEELTEVIGAAKAKLIAEHFNK' A
#
# COMPACT_ATOMS: atom_id res chain seq x y z
N SER A 1 -2.87 6.25 -16.38
CA SER A 1 -3.54 6.29 -16.60
C SER A 1 -4.72 6.91 -16.23
N LYS A 2 -5.34 7.32 -16.92
CA LYS A 2 -6.39 7.93 -16.75
C LYS A 2 -7.41 7.21 -16.12
N HIS A 3 -7.28 6.02 -15.87
CA HIS A 3 -8.34 5.37 -15.34
C HIS A 3 -8.27 5.23 -13.94
N ALA A 4 -9.24 5.56 -13.23
CA ALA A 4 -9.24 5.45 -11.85
C ALA A 4 -9.87 4.23 -11.34
N LEU A 5 -10.04 3.25 -12.14
CA LEU A 5 -10.72 2.07 -11.71
C LEU A 5 -9.91 1.20 -10.78
N HIS A 6 -8.61 1.43 -10.68
CA HIS A 6 -7.84 0.67 -9.71
C HIS A 6 -6.90 1.63 -9.02
N SER A 7 -6.44 1.28 -7.84
CA SER A 7 -5.55 2.14 -7.11
C SER A 7 -4.12 1.86 -7.50
N GLU A 8 -3.24 2.76 -7.14
CA GLU A 8 -1.83 2.58 -7.40
C GLU A 8 -1.31 1.31 -6.74
N LEU A 9 -1.93 0.89 -5.67
CA LEU A 9 -1.51 -0.32 -4.98
C LEU A 9 -1.68 -1.57 -5.82
N ASP A 10 -2.63 -1.56 -6.74
CA ASP A 10 -2.84 -2.71 -7.59
C ASP A 10 -1.68 -2.96 -8.54
N ASP A 11 -0.87 -1.95 -8.78
CA ASP A 11 0.28 -2.09 -9.66
C ASP A 11 1.50 -2.67 -8.96
N ILE A 12 1.45 -2.82 -7.66
CA ILE A 12 2.59 -3.32 -6.92
C ILE A 12 2.55 -4.84 -6.92
N LYS A 13 3.60 -5.47 -7.47
CA LYS A 13 3.66 -6.89 -7.50
C LYS A 13 3.68 -7.42 -6.09
N GLY A 14 2.90 -8.41 -5.80
CA GLY A 14 2.85 -9.00 -4.46
C GLY A 14 1.77 -8.40 -3.57
N ILE A 15 1.11 -7.34 -4.01
CA ILE A 15 0.05 -6.73 -3.24
C ILE A 15 -1.27 -7.08 -3.90
N GLY A 16 -2.06 -7.90 -3.25
CA GLY A 16 -3.34 -8.30 -3.79
C GLY A 16 -4.47 -7.44 -3.26
N PRO A 17 -5.69 -7.73 -3.71
CA PRO A 17 -6.84 -6.93 -3.28
C PRO A 17 -7.09 -6.98 -1.79
N THR A 18 -6.82 -8.10 -1.14
CA THR A 18 -7.02 -8.19 0.30
C THR A 18 -6.07 -7.27 1.04
N THR A 19 -4.80 -7.26 0.63
CA THR A 19 -3.81 -6.39 1.25
C THR A 19 -4.14 -4.93 0.99
N ARG A 20 -4.55 -4.62 -0.22
CA ARG A 20 -4.93 -3.27 -0.56
C ARG A 20 -6.10 -2.81 0.30
N ASP A 21 -7.11 -3.68 0.47
CA ASP A 21 -8.25 -3.34 1.29
C ASP A 21 -7.85 -3.09 2.74
N ALA A 22 -6.96 -3.91 3.26
CA ALA A 22 -6.49 -3.74 4.63
C ALA A 22 -5.82 -2.38 4.81
N LEU A 23 -5.00 -1.99 3.85
CA LEU A 23 -4.32 -0.71 3.91
C LEU A 23 -5.31 0.45 3.82
N LEU A 24 -6.23 0.38 2.89
CA LEU A 24 -7.19 1.47 2.73
C LEU A 24 -8.11 1.57 3.94
N LYS A 25 -8.44 0.43 4.53
CA LYS A 25 -9.28 0.46 5.70
C LYS A 25 -8.55 1.07 6.89
N THR A 26 -7.28 0.78 7.03
CA THR A 26 -6.49 1.28 8.15
C THR A 26 -6.09 2.74 7.97
N PHE A 27 -5.60 3.07 6.80
CA PHE A 27 -5.06 4.42 6.55
C PHE A 27 -6.07 5.37 5.93
N LYS A 28 -7.18 4.85 5.43
CA LYS A 28 -8.28 5.63 4.91
C LYS A 28 -8.08 6.19 3.51
N SER A 29 -6.88 6.44 3.07
CA SER A 29 -6.66 6.93 1.73
C SER A 29 -5.28 6.56 1.24
N LEU A 30 -5.11 6.61 -0.06
CA LEU A 30 -3.81 6.31 -0.66
C LEU A 30 -2.76 7.31 -0.21
N LYS A 31 -3.15 8.55 -0.04
CA LYS A 31 -2.22 9.57 0.41
C LYS A 31 -1.62 9.21 1.75
N ARG A 32 -2.45 8.73 2.66
CA ARG A 32 -1.96 8.36 3.97
C ARG A 32 -1.06 7.14 3.91
N ILE A 33 -1.38 6.21 3.02
CA ILE A 33 -0.54 5.04 2.84
C ILE A 33 0.84 5.47 2.34
N ARG A 34 0.89 6.43 1.42
CA ARG A 34 2.16 6.89 0.90
C ARG A 34 2.98 7.60 1.97
N GLU A 35 2.32 8.23 2.92
CA GLU A 35 3.01 8.95 3.99
C GLU A 35 3.37 8.05 5.16
N ALA A 36 2.81 6.86 5.21
CA ALA A 36 3.06 5.95 6.32
C ALA A 36 4.50 5.43 6.28
N SER A 37 5.05 5.16 7.45
CA SER A 37 6.38 4.61 7.52
C SER A 37 6.34 3.11 7.26
N VAL A 38 7.50 2.53 6.98
CA VAL A 38 7.60 1.10 6.80
C VAL A 38 7.12 0.38 8.04
N GLU A 39 7.43 0.93 9.21
CA GLU A 39 7.01 0.31 10.45
C GLU A 39 5.49 0.28 10.58
N GLU A 40 4.83 1.36 10.20
CA GLU A 40 3.39 1.39 10.25
C GLU A 40 2.79 0.40 9.28
N LEU A 41 3.35 0.31 8.10
CA LEU A 41 2.87 -0.64 7.11
C LEU A 41 3.08 -2.07 7.58
N THR A 42 4.21 -2.32 8.22
CA THR A 42 4.52 -3.65 8.72
C THR A 42 3.47 -4.13 9.72
N GLU A 43 2.99 -3.23 10.55
CA GLU A 43 1.98 -3.61 11.54
C GLU A 43 0.66 -3.99 10.90
N VAL A 44 0.41 -3.50 9.71
CA VAL A 44 -0.85 -3.79 9.04
C VAL A 44 -0.75 -4.99 8.12
N ILE A 45 0.31 -5.09 7.36
CA ILE A 45 0.40 -6.10 6.32
C ILE A 45 1.64 -6.98 6.40
N GLY A 46 2.49 -6.78 7.38
CA GLY A 46 3.68 -7.60 7.51
C GLY A 46 4.89 -6.98 6.83
N ALA A 47 6.07 -7.39 7.28
CA ALA A 47 7.31 -6.77 6.80
C ALA A 47 7.54 -6.98 5.32
N ALA A 48 7.26 -8.15 4.80
CA ALA A 48 7.52 -8.42 3.39
C ALA A 48 6.73 -7.49 2.49
N LYS A 49 5.44 -7.34 2.74
CA LYS A 49 4.61 -6.49 1.91
C LYS A 49 4.86 -5.02 2.18
N ALA A 50 5.17 -4.69 3.43
CA ALA A 50 5.50 -3.31 3.76
C ALA A 50 6.71 -2.85 2.98
N LYS A 51 7.69 -3.73 2.82
CA LYS A 51 8.88 -3.39 2.06
C LYS A 51 8.55 -3.14 0.59
N LEU A 52 7.65 -3.95 0.03
CA LEU A 52 7.24 -3.76 -1.34
C LEU A 52 6.63 -2.38 -1.56
N ILE A 53 5.78 -1.98 -0.64
CA ILE A 53 5.13 -0.68 -0.74
C ILE A 53 6.14 0.44 -0.55
N ALA A 54 7.04 0.28 0.41
CA ALA A 54 8.04 1.30 0.65
C ALA A 54 8.92 1.51 -0.58
N GLU A 55 9.28 0.43 -1.23
CA GLU A 55 10.10 0.53 -2.42
C GLU A 55 9.33 1.17 -3.57
N HIS A 56 8.06 0.84 -3.69
CA HIS A 56 7.25 1.40 -4.75
C HIS A 56 7.14 2.92 -4.61
N PHE A 57 6.95 3.39 -3.41
CA PHE A 57 6.84 4.82 -3.16
C PHE A 57 8.19 5.47 -2.88
N ASN A 58 9.25 4.70 -2.97
CA ASN A 58 10.60 5.23 -2.84
C ASN A 58 10.84 5.88 -1.48
N LYS A 59 10.47 5.19 -0.44
CA LYS A 59 10.68 5.69 0.91
C LYS A 59 12.05 5.43 1.45
#